data_5b42f0ce8ef95ba6ce0f733ef1293bf6
#
_entry.id   5b42f0ce8ef95ba6ce0f733ef1293bf6
#
_cell.length_a   1.000
_cell.length_b   1.000
_cell.length_c   1.000
_cell.angle_alpha   90.00
_cell.angle_beta   90.00
_cell.angle_gamma   90.00
#
_symmetry.space_group_name_H-M   'P 1'
#
loop_
_entity.id
_entity.type
_entity.pdbx_description
1 polymer ?
#
loop_
_entity_poly.entity_id
_entity_poly.type
_entity_poly.pdbx_seq_one_letter_code
_entity_poly.pdbx_strand_id
1 'polypeptide(L)'
;NIPQEIITDTVARTKGLVLVTGPAGGGKSTTLACIIDEINKQRNSHIITLEDPIEYLHKNKKSIISQREINSDSKSYIVALRACLRQSPDVILLGEMRDYETISTALTAAETGHLVISTLHSVGAQNTIDRIIDIFPPSQQQQVRIQLSQLLCSVISQQLIPCEDGILRPAFEIMKCNNAIRNMIRESKTHQIDTVITASGESGMFTMDSYLMHMYRNGQISKSELIKHASHPDIMLRKIGEDK
;
A
#
# COMPACT_ATOMS: atom_id res chain seq x y z
N ASN A 1 0.59 -15.74 2.81
CA ASN A 1 1.05 -15.30 4.14
C ASN A 1 1.57 -13.88 4.05
N ILE A 2 0.83 -12.93 4.60
CA ILE A 2 1.24 -11.52 4.69
C ILE A 2 2.33 -11.45 5.76
N PRO A 3 3.48 -10.77 5.53
CA PRO A 3 4.49 -10.59 6.57
C PRO A 3 3.90 -9.91 7.80
N GLN A 4 4.08 -10.54 8.98
CA GLN A 4 3.47 -10.10 10.24
C GLN A 4 3.88 -8.66 10.62
N GLU A 5 5.10 -8.28 10.29
CA GLU A 5 5.63 -6.94 10.55
C GLU A 5 4.84 -5.83 9.88
N ILE A 6 4.32 -6.06 8.66
CA ILE A 6 3.50 -5.10 7.93
C ILE A 6 2.21 -4.81 8.69
N ILE A 7 1.56 -5.89 9.14
CA ILE A 7 0.31 -5.80 9.88
C ILE A 7 0.56 -5.07 11.20
N THR A 8 1.57 -5.49 11.96
CA THR A 8 1.92 -4.91 13.27
C THR A 8 2.23 -3.42 13.15
N ASP A 9 3.06 -3.03 12.17
CA ASP A 9 3.42 -1.62 11.94
C ASP A 9 2.20 -0.77 11.57
N THR A 10 1.31 -1.30 10.72
CA THR A 10 0.10 -0.56 10.31
C THR A 10 -0.89 -0.43 11.47
N VAL A 11 -1.09 -1.50 12.24
CA VAL A 11 -2.00 -1.51 13.40
C VAL A 11 -1.55 -0.54 14.48
N ALA A 12 -0.24 -0.36 14.66
CA ALA A 12 0.32 0.59 15.63
C ALA A 12 0.14 2.07 15.22
N ARG A 13 -0.20 2.35 13.95
CA ARG A 13 -0.38 3.72 13.45
C ARG A 13 -1.72 4.29 13.88
N THR A 14 -1.70 5.53 14.37
CA THR A 14 -2.93 6.26 14.72
C THR A 14 -3.35 7.28 13.67
N LYS A 15 -2.42 7.71 12.81
CA LYS A 15 -2.64 8.68 11.74
C LYS A 15 -1.66 8.48 10.58
N GLY A 16 -1.97 9.10 9.46
CA GLY A 16 -1.14 9.10 8.26
C GLY A 16 -1.74 8.28 7.13
N LEU A 17 -0.96 8.00 6.11
CA LEU A 17 -1.39 7.30 4.90
C LEU A 17 -0.62 5.99 4.73
N VAL A 18 -1.34 4.89 4.58
CA VAL A 18 -0.82 3.57 4.24
C VAL A 18 -1.41 3.14 2.89
N LEU A 19 -0.55 2.71 1.98
CA LEU A 19 -0.96 2.32 0.63
C LEU A 19 -0.68 0.84 0.39
N VAL A 20 -1.70 0.12 -0.09
CA VAL A 20 -1.56 -1.24 -0.61
C VAL A 20 -1.72 -1.18 -2.12
N THR A 21 -0.67 -1.53 -2.86
CA THR A 21 -0.62 -1.31 -4.30
C THR A 21 -0.32 -2.60 -5.06
N GLY A 22 -0.54 -2.59 -6.37
CA GLY A 22 -0.31 -3.76 -7.23
C GLY A 22 -1.39 -3.91 -8.31
N PRO A 23 -1.22 -4.86 -9.23
CA PRO A 23 -2.14 -5.08 -10.34
C PRO A 23 -3.55 -5.49 -9.87
N ALA A 24 -4.52 -5.42 -10.76
CA ALA A 24 -5.83 -6.02 -10.54
C ALA A 24 -5.66 -7.54 -10.28
N GLY A 25 -6.45 -8.09 -9.36
CA GLY A 25 -6.29 -9.49 -8.95
C GLY A 25 -5.04 -9.78 -8.10
N GLY A 26 -4.25 -8.77 -7.72
CA GLY A 26 -3.02 -8.94 -6.91
C GLY A 26 -3.27 -9.25 -5.42
N GLY A 27 -4.51 -9.45 -4.97
CA GLY A 27 -4.86 -9.80 -3.59
C GLY A 27 -4.91 -8.61 -2.62
N LYS A 28 -4.96 -7.37 -3.12
CA LYS A 28 -4.99 -6.15 -2.30
C LYS A 28 -6.14 -6.13 -1.29
N SER A 29 -7.36 -6.47 -1.71
CA SER A 29 -8.55 -6.49 -0.86
C SER A 29 -8.39 -7.47 0.31
N THR A 30 -7.79 -8.64 0.06
CA THR A 30 -7.48 -9.62 1.11
C THR A 30 -6.50 -9.06 2.14
N THR A 31 -5.45 -8.37 1.67
CA THR A 31 -4.46 -7.73 2.55
C THR A 31 -5.11 -6.62 3.38
N LEU A 32 -5.94 -5.78 2.76
CA LEU A 32 -6.70 -4.74 3.47
C LEU A 32 -7.64 -5.33 4.51
N ALA A 33 -8.38 -6.40 4.16
CA ALA A 33 -9.27 -7.08 5.09
C ALA A 33 -8.52 -7.63 6.31
N CYS A 34 -7.32 -8.21 6.11
CA CYS A 34 -6.47 -8.68 7.21
C CYS A 34 -6.00 -7.52 8.11
N ILE A 35 -5.60 -6.39 7.53
CA ILE A 35 -5.17 -5.20 8.28
C ILE A 35 -6.36 -4.65 9.11
N ILE A 36 -7.52 -4.49 8.49
CA ILE A 36 -8.73 -3.98 9.18
C ILE A 36 -9.17 -4.94 10.29
N ASP A 37 -9.15 -6.26 10.03
CA ASP A 37 -9.53 -7.24 11.06
C ASP A 37 -8.57 -7.20 12.26
N GLU A 38 -7.28 -6.98 12.02
CA GLU A 38 -6.29 -6.90 13.09
C GLU A 38 -6.41 -5.58 13.89
N ILE A 39 -6.66 -4.45 13.24
CA ILE A 39 -7.00 -3.19 13.93
C ILE A 39 -8.26 -3.40 14.80
N ASN A 40 -9.30 -4.02 14.24
CA ASN A 40 -10.56 -4.31 14.92
C ASN A 40 -10.40 -5.21 16.17
N LYS A 41 -9.43 -6.13 16.15
CA LYS A 41 -9.12 -6.99 17.31
C LYS A 41 -8.36 -6.27 18.40
N GLN A 42 -7.49 -5.33 18.04
CA GLN A 42 -6.54 -4.75 18.98
C GLN A 42 -6.94 -3.38 19.52
N ARG A 43 -7.69 -2.58 18.73
CA ARG A 43 -7.97 -1.17 19.03
C ARG A 43 -9.45 -0.90 19.30
N ASN A 44 -9.73 0.03 20.19
CA ASN A 44 -11.06 0.63 20.39
C ASN A 44 -11.16 1.85 19.46
N SER A 45 -11.54 1.62 18.20
CA SER A 45 -11.55 2.64 17.15
C SER A 45 -12.88 2.64 16.39
N HIS A 46 -13.23 3.76 15.79
CA HIS A 46 -14.27 3.83 14.77
C HIS A 46 -13.61 3.68 13.40
N ILE A 47 -13.88 2.57 12.73
CA ILE A 47 -13.36 2.24 11.40
C ILE A 47 -14.49 2.46 10.39
N ILE A 48 -14.24 3.29 9.38
CA ILE A 48 -15.17 3.45 8.26
C ILE A 48 -14.50 2.92 6.99
N THR A 49 -15.18 2.02 6.28
CA THR A 49 -14.72 1.56 4.98
C THR A 49 -15.63 2.08 3.87
N LEU A 50 -15.01 2.49 2.77
CA LEU A 50 -15.64 2.98 1.55
C LEU A 50 -15.14 2.10 0.40
N GLU A 51 -15.99 1.23 -0.14
CA GLU A 51 -15.59 0.14 -1.04
C GLU A 51 -16.49 0.06 -2.28
N ASP A 52 -16.00 -0.51 -3.37
CA ASP A 52 -16.74 -0.69 -4.64
C ASP A 52 -16.30 -1.97 -5.36
N PRO A 53 -16.97 -3.11 -5.10
CA PRO A 53 -17.93 -3.40 -4.02
C PRO A 53 -17.26 -3.79 -2.69
N ILE A 54 -18.07 -4.06 -1.64
CA ILE A 54 -17.60 -4.68 -0.40
C ILE A 54 -17.30 -6.16 -0.66
N GLU A 55 -16.00 -6.53 -0.58
CA GLU A 55 -15.57 -7.93 -0.79
C GLU A 55 -15.57 -8.76 0.51
N TYR A 56 -15.31 -8.12 1.66
CA TYR A 56 -15.22 -8.77 2.97
C TYR A 56 -16.10 -8.07 4.00
N LEU A 57 -16.99 -8.83 4.65
CA LEU A 57 -17.80 -8.31 5.75
C LEU A 57 -17.09 -8.46 7.09
N HIS A 58 -16.96 -7.36 7.82
CA HIS A 58 -16.35 -7.32 9.13
C HIS A 58 -17.41 -7.28 10.24
N LYS A 59 -17.20 -8.10 11.27
CA LYS A 59 -18.00 -8.04 12.51
C LYS A 59 -17.28 -7.14 13.51
N ASN A 60 -18.03 -6.32 14.26
CA ASN A 60 -17.48 -5.53 15.35
C ASN A 60 -16.81 -6.44 16.39
N LYS A 61 -15.59 -6.08 16.83
CA LYS A 61 -14.84 -6.72 17.92
C LYS A 61 -14.55 -5.68 19.00
N LYS A 62 -13.32 -5.17 19.07
CA LYS A 62 -13.00 -4.01 19.92
C LYS A 62 -13.37 -2.68 19.24
N SER A 63 -13.30 -2.63 17.92
CA SER A 63 -13.68 -1.46 17.14
C SER A 63 -15.13 -1.54 16.67
N ILE A 64 -15.72 -0.39 16.37
CA ILE A 64 -16.98 -0.26 15.63
C ILE A 64 -16.61 -0.11 14.15
N ILE A 65 -17.16 -0.95 13.27
CA ILE A 65 -16.90 -0.88 11.83
C ILE A 65 -18.18 -0.50 11.11
N SER A 66 -18.09 0.55 10.30
CA SER A 66 -19.16 1.03 9.41
C SER A 66 -18.70 0.88 7.96
N GLN A 67 -19.18 -0.15 7.27
CA GLN A 67 -18.85 -0.40 5.85
C GLN A 67 -19.89 0.26 4.96
N ARG A 68 -19.44 0.90 3.88
CA ARG A 68 -20.29 1.56 2.88
C ARG A 68 -19.86 1.18 1.49
N GLU A 69 -20.83 0.76 0.70
CA GLU A 69 -20.62 0.43 -0.69
C GLU A 69 -20.94 1.63 -1.57
N ILE A 70 -20.03 1.96 -2.48
CA ILE A 70 -20.23 3.00 -3.47
C ILE A 70 -21.29 2.52 -4.48
N ASN A 71 -22.11 3.43 -4.96
CA ASN A 71 -23.30 3.19 -5.78
C ASN A 71 -24.50 2.53 -5.08
N SER A 72 -24.32 1.97 -3.87
CA SER A 72 -25.41 1.48 -3.01
C SER A 72 -25.70 2.45 -1.89
N ASP A 73 -24.70 2.71 -1.02
CA ASP A 73 -24.85 3.56 0.17
C ASP A 73 -24.41 5.00 -0.07
N SER A 74 -23.61 5.24 -1.08
CA SER A 74 -23.13 6.58 -1.46
C SER A 74 -22.95 6.71 -2.97
N LYS A 75 -23.13 7.91 -3.49
CA LYS A 75 -23.03 8.19 -4.94
C LYS A 75 -21.62 8.12 -5.49
N SER A 76 -20.59 8.37 -4.67
CA SER A 76 -19.18 8.35 -5.09
C SER A 76 -18.26 8.32 -3.89
N TYR A 77 -16.98 7.94 -4.12
CA TYR A 77 -15.93 7.97 -3.11
C TYR A 77 -15.78 9.34 -2.47
N ILE A 78 -15.77 10.42 -3.24
CA ILE A 78 -15.57 11.76 -2.70
C ILE A 78 -16.72 12.21 -1.80
N VAL A 79 -17.96 11.90 -2.17
CA VAL A 79 -19.15 12.20 -1.35
C VAL A 79 -19.11 11.40 -0.04
N ALA A 80 -18.81 10.11 -0.12
CA ALA A 80 -18.69 9.24 1.04
C ALA A 80 -17.56 9.68 1.97
N LEU A 81 -16.38 10.03 1.42
CA LEU A 81 -15.20 10.44 2.18
C LEU A 81 -15.47 11.77 2.93
N ARG A 82 -16.05 12.77 2.25
CA ARG A 82 -16.43 14.04 2.91
C ARG A 82 -17.48 13.84 4.01
N ALA A 83 -18.40 12.90 3.84
CA ALA A 83 -19.40 12.59 4.87
C ALA A 83 -18.78 11.84 6.06
N CYS A 84 -17.86 10.91 5.82
CA CYS A 84 -17.23 10.13 6.88
C CYS A 84 -16.37 10.99 7.81
N LEU A 85 -15.70 12.03 7.31
CA LEU A 85 -14.89 12.96 8.13
C LEU A 85 -15.71 13.68 9.24
N ARG A 86 -17.02 13.72 9.10
CA ARG A 86 -17.95 14.30 10.11
C ARG A 86 -18.44 13.28 11.13
N GLN A 87 -17.99 12.04 11.05
CA GLN A 87 -18.46 10.94 11.90
C GLN A 87 -17.39 10.49 12.89
N SER A 88 -16.36 11.32 13.09
CA SER A 88 -15.24 11.06 14.01
C SER A 88 -14.61 9.66 13.80
N PRO A 89 -14.20 9.30 12.58
CA PRO A 89 -13.49 8.05 12.35
C PRO A 89 -12.06 8.14 12.89
N ASP A 90 -11.55 7.04 13.42
CA ASP A 90 -10.11 6.90 13.71
C ASP A 90 -9.36 6.34 12.50
N VAL A 91 -10.02 5.43 11.77
CA VAL A 91 -9.47 4.74 10.61
C VAL A 91 -10.44 4.82 9.44
N ILE A 92 -9.94 5.20 8.28
CA ILE A 92 -10.68 5.25 7.03
C ILE A 92 -10.02 4.30 6.04
N LEU A 93 -10.74 3.24 5.63
CA LEU A 93 -10.38 2.46 4.47
C LEU A 93 -11.06 3.05 3.25
N LEU A 94 -10.26 3.52 2.30
CA LEU A 94 -10.72 4.00 1.01
C LEU A 94 -10.33 2.98 -0.05
N GLY A 95 -11.30 2.27 -0.62
CA GLY A 95 -11.07 1.13 -1.51
C GLY A 95 -10.04 1.44 -2.59
N GLU A 96 -10.14 2.61 -3.23
CA GLU A 96 -9.13 3.07 -4.17
C GLU A 96 -9.11 4.61 -4.32
N MET A 97 -7.96 5.13 -4.72
CA MET A 97 -7.74 6.53 -5.06
C MET A 97 -7.45 6.66 -6.56
N ARG A 98 -8.47 7.09 -7.35
CA ARG A 98 -8.36 7.17 -8.81
C ARG A 98 -8.19 8.58 -9.33
N ASP A 99 -8.73 9.56 -8.64
CA ASP A 99 -8.86 10.94 -9.11
C ASP A 99 -8.28 11.96 -8.14
N TYR A 100 -8.04 13.15 -8.67
CA TYR A 100 -7.49 14.29 -7.95
C TYR A 100 -8.26 14.64 -6.68
N GLU A 101 -9.61 14.72 -6.75
CA GLU A 101 -10.42 15.17 -5.61
C GLU A 101 -10.38 14.15 -4.47
N THR A 102 -10.47 12.87 -4.79
CA THR A 102 -10.40 11.77 -3.82
C THR A 102 -9.03 11.74 -3.13
N ILE A 103 -7.92 11.84 -3.89
CA ILE A 103 -6.57 11.87 -3.34
C ILE A 103 -6.36 13.09 -2.46
N SER A 104 -6.74 14.28 -2.93
CA SER A 104 -6.60 15.53 -2.16
C SER A 104 -7.36 15.46 -0.83
N THR A 105 -8.58 14.92 -0.84
CA THR A 105 -9.39 14.75 0.37
C THR A 105 -8.80 13.69 1.31
N ALA A 106 -8.27 12.59 0.77
CA ALA A 106 -7.60 11.55 1.56
C ALA A 106 -6.33 12.07 2.24
N LEU A 107 -5.52 12.88 1.54
CA LEU A 107 -4.35 13.55 2.14
C LEU A 107 -4.77 14.52 3.25
N THR A 108 -5.83 15.30 3.04
CA THR A 108 -6.40 16.19 4.07
C THR A 108 -6.87 15.39 5.31
N ALA A 109 -7.53 14.25 5.10
CA ALA A 109 -7.95 13.37 6.19
C ALA A 109 -6.74 12.85 7.00
N ALA A 110 -5.70 12.39 6.33
CA ALA A 110 -4.47 11.94 6.97
C ALA A 110 -3.76 13.07 7.76
N GLU A 111 -3.78 14.30 7.22
CA GLU A 111 -3.21 15.50 7.86
C GLU A 111 -3.98 15.90 9.12
N THR A 112 -5.29 15.76 9.10
CA THR A 112 -6.18 16.09 10.23
C THR A 112 -6.26 15.01 11.31
N GLY A 113 -5.41 13.98 11.23
CA GLY A 113 -5.19 13.03 12.32
C GLY A 113 -5.80 11.66 12.14
N HIS A 114 -6.38 11.35 10.97
CA HIS A 114 -6.95 10.04 10.68
C HIS A 114 -5.90 9.08 10.11
N LEU A 115 -6.03 7.80 10.40
CA LEU A 115 -5.31 6.76 9.67
C LEU A 115 -6.09 6.44 8.38
N VAL A 116 -5.53 6.81 7.24
CA VAL A 116 -6.10 6.51 5.92
C VAL A 116 -5.36 5.32 5.32
N ILE A 117 -6.09 4.29 4.95
CA ILE A 117 -5.57 3.11 4.26
C ILE A 117 -6.26 3.04 2.90
N SER A 118 -5.50 2.92 1.82
CA SER A 118 -6.08 2.92 0.47
C SER A 118 -5.29 2.08 -0.51
N THR A 119 -5.85 1.92 -1.74
CA THR A 119 -5.17 1.22 -2.83
C THR A 119 -4.90 2.10 -4.03
N LEU A 120 -3.87 1.69 -4.79
CA LEU A 120 -3.62 2.12 -6.16
C LEU A 120 -3.24 0.91 -7.03
N HIS A 121 -3.43 1.05 -8.35
CA HIS A 121 -3.06 0.01 -9.33
C HIS A 121 -1.63 0.19 -9.88
N SER A 122 -0.75 0.84 -9.12
CA SER A 122 0.67 0.96 -9.43
C SER A 122 1.46 -0.21 -8.87
N VAL A 123 2.56 -0.57 -9.49
CA VAL A 123 3.53 -1.56 -9.01
C VAL A 123 4.79 -0.84 -8.57
N GLY A 124 5.25 -1.14 -7.35
CA GLY A 124 6.42 -0.51 -6.75
C GLY A 124 6.13 0.80 -6.03
N ALA A 125 6.91 1.07 -4.99
CA ALA A 125 6.74 2.23 -4.12
C ALA A 125 7.06 3.55 -4.85
N GLN A 126 8.14 3.57 -5.63
CA GLN A 126 8.51 4.72 -6.44
C GLN A 126 7.37 5.14 -7.38
N ASN A 127 6.90 4.21 -8.22
CA ASN A 127 5.83 4.48 -9.19
C ASN A 127 4.53 4.91 -8.52
N THR A 128 4.27 4.39 -7.31
CA THR A 128 3.09 4.77 -6.53
C THR A 128 3.16 6.24 -6.10
N ILE A 129 4.30 6.67 -5.60
CA ILE A 129 4.53 8.05 -5.17
C ILE A 129 4.42 8.99 -6.37
N ASP A 130 5.11 8.68 -7.47
CA ASP A 130 5.11 9.50 -8.68
C ASP A 130 3.69 9.61 -9.25
N ARG A 131 2.94 8.49 -9.31
CA ARG A 131 1.55 8.50 -9.78
C ARG A 131 0.63 9.39 -8.95
N ILE A 132 0.77 9.39 -7.62
CA ILE A 132 -0.02 10.30 -6.77
C ILE A 132 0.29 11.75 -7.11
N ILE A 133 1.56 12.08 -7.28
CA ILE A 133 2.00 13.45 -7.55
C ILE A 133 1.55 13.93 -8.94
N ASP A 134 1.66 13.06 -9.94
CA ASP A 134 1.37 13.38 -11.34
C ASP A 134 -0.12 13.62 -11.62
N ILE A 135 -1.02 13.16 -10.74
CA ILE A 135 -2.45 13.46 -10.83
C ILE A 135 -2.73 14.94 -10.53
N PHE A 136 -1.85 15.62 -9.79
CA PHE A 136 -2.01 17.04 -9.46
C PHE A 136 -1.48 17.96 -10.56
N PRO A 137 -2.11 19.12 -10.75
CA PRO A 137 -1.60 20.15 -11.67
C PRO A 137 -0.15 20.50 -11.33
N PRO A 138 0.71 20.80 -12.32
CA PRO A 138 2.12 21.12 -12.09
C PRO A 138 2.38 22.17 -11.02
N SER A 139 1.51 23.18 -10.91
CA SER A 139 1.60 24.24 -9.90
C SER A 139 1.40 23.76 -8.46
N GLN A 140 0.80 22.58 -8.25
CA GLN A 140 0.52 22.02 -6.94
C GLN A 140 1.44 20.84 -6.58
N GLN A 141 2.15 20.27 -7.54
CA GLN A 141 2.96 19.06 -7.33
C GLN A 141 4.01 19.23 -6.23
N GLN A 142 4.66 20.38 -6.14
CA GLN A 142 5.66 20.60 -5.08
C GLN A 142 5.02 20.64 -3.68
N GLN A 143 3.85 21.24 -3.55
CA GLN A 143 3.10 21.24 -2.29
C GLN A 143 2.69 19.81 -1.90
N VAL A 144 2.19 19.03 -2.86
CA VAL A 144 1.80 17.63 -2.64
C VAL A 144 2.99 16.76 -2.27
N ARG A 145 4.17 16.96 -2.86
CA ARG A 145 5.41 16.26 -2.44
C ARG A 145 5.73 16.51 -0.98
N ILE A 146 5.65 17.76 -0.53
CA ILE A 146 5.88 18.11 0.87
C ILE A 146 4.85 17.41 1.76
N GLN A 147 3.56 17.53 1.44
CA GLN A 147 2.46 16.94 2.19
C GLN A 147 2.60 15.41 2.25
N LEU A 148 2.76 14.75 1.10
CA LEU A 148 2.91 13.30 1.00
C LEU A 148 4.14 12.81 1.79
N SER A 149 5.26 13.53 1.73
CA SER A 149 6.47 13.18 2.49
C SER A 149 6.24 13.17 4.01
N GLN A 150 5.29 13.93 4.51
CA GLN A 150 4.96 13.99 5.93
C GLN A 150 3.94 12.92 6.34
N LEU A 151 2.97 12.65 5.46
CA LEU A 151 1.81 11.81 5.75
C LEU A 151 2.02 10.33 5.42
N LEU A 152 2.82 10.03 4.39
CA LEU A 152 3.03 8.65 3.95
C LEU A 152 3.77 7.86 5.03
N CYS A 153 3.15 6.78 5.49
CA CYS A 153 3.73 5.86 6.47
C CYS A 153 4.43 4.70 5.80
N SER A 154 3.75 4.04 4.86
CA SER A 154 4.28 2.88 4.14
C SER A 154 3.58 2.68 2.79
N VAL A 155 4.29 2.03 1.89
CA VAL A 155 3.74 1.46 0.66
C VAL A 155 4.00 -0.04 0.68
N ILE A 156 2.94 -0.82 0.53
CA ILE A 156 2.93 -2.27 0.45
C ILE A 156 2.55 -2.62 -0.98
N SER A 157 3.54 -2.86 -1.83
CA SER A 157 3.28 -3.29 -3.20
C SER A 157 3.25 -4.80 -3.26
N GLN A 158 2.22 -5.39 -3.91
CA GLN A 158 2.07 -6.84 -3.95
C GLN A 158 1.65 -7.35 -5.33
N GLN A 159 2.06 -8.58 -5.62
CA GLN A 159 1.66 -9.37 -6.77
C GLN A 159 1.34 -10.79 -6.33
N LEU A 160 0.43 -11.47 -7.02
CA LEU A 160 0.22 -12.91 -6.87
C LEU A 160 1.08 -13.66 -7.90
N ILE A 161 1.92 -14.57 -7.40
CA ILE A 161 2.88 -15.32 -8.22
C ILE A 161 2.46 -16.77 -8.26
N PRO A 162 2.35 -17.39 -9.47
CA PRO A 162 2.16 -18.82 -9.61
C PRO A 162 3.36 -19.59 -9.04
N CYS A 163 3.12 -20.49 -8.11
CA CYS A 163 4.15 -21.32 -7.51
C CYS A 163 4.19 -22.72 -8.15
N GLU A 164 5.32 -23.41 -7.98
CA GLU A 164 5.57 -24.76 -8.53
C GLU A 164 4.55 -25.80 -8.05
N ASP A 165 3.94 -25.58 -6.89
CA ASP A 165 2.85 -26.43 -6.35
C ASP A 165 1.45 -26.09 -6.90
N GLY A 166 1.37 -25.20 -7.89
CA GLY A 166 0.11 -24.77 -8.52
C GLY A 166 -0.69 -23.75 -7.68
N ILE A 167 -0.19 -23.28 -6.54
CA ILE A 167 -0.86 -22.30 -5.67
C ILE A 167 -0.34 -20.89 -5.98
N LEU A 168 -1.25 -19.91 -6.01
CA LEU A 168 -0.87 -18.50 -6.08
C LEU A 168 -0.42 -18.02 -4.70
N ARG A 169 0.80 -17.47 -4.60
CA ARG A 169 1.30 -16.84 -3.38
C ARG A 169 1.62 -15.37 -3.58
N PRO A 170 1.34 -14.52 -2.58
CA PRO A 170 1.68 -13.12 -2.67
C PRO A 170 3.19 -12.91 -2.53
N ALA A 171 3.76 -12.12 -3.43
CA ALA A 171 5.07 -11.50 -3.30
C ALA A 171 4.90 -10.03 -2.95
N PHE A 172 5.81 -9.49 -2.15
CA PHE A 172 5.71 -8.14 -1.62
C PHE A 172 6.97 -7.32 -1.87
N GLU A 173 6.75 -6.02 -2.02
CA GLU A 173 7.74 -4.97 -1.80
C GLU A 173 7.26 -4.11 -0.65
N ILE A 174 8.11 -3.83 0.32
CA ILE A 174 7.75 -3.05 1.52
C ILE A 174 8.65 -1.84 1.63
N MET A 175 8.03 -0.69 1.57
CA MET A 175 8.66 0.60 1.86
C MET A 175 8.05 1.19 3.13
N LYS A 176 8.88 1.45 4.15
CA LYS A 176 8.51 2.25 5.33
C LYS A 176 9.11 3.64 5.17
N CYS A 177 8.28 4.67 5.28
CA CYS A 177 8.69 6.04 5.01
C CYS A 177 9.56 6.61 6.15
N ASN A 178 10.87 6.37 6.07
CA ASN A 178 11.88 6.93 6.96
C ASN A 178 12.32 8.34 6.51
N ASN A 179 13.21 8.98 7.27
CA ASN A 179 13.68 10.35 6.97
C ASN A 179 14.38 10.47 5.61
N ALA A 180 15.11 9.44 5.17
CA ALA A 180 15.76 9.44 3.87
C ALA A 180 14.72 9.45 2.73
N ILE A 181 13.71 8.57 2.80
CA ILE A 181 12.62 8.50 1.83
C ILE A 181 11.80 9.80 1.83
N ARG A 182 11.50 10.38 3.01
CA ARG A 182 10.83 11.68 3.11
C ARG A 182 11.57 12.78 2.36
N ASN A 183 12.90 12.83 2.48
CA ASN A 183 13.74 13.79 1.77
C ASN A 183 13.70 13.55 0.26
N MET A 184 13.79 12.28 -0.18
CA MET A 184 13.72 11.93 -1.60
C MET A 184 12.39 12.35 -2.23
N ILE A 185 11.26 12.14 -1.55
CA ILE A 185 9.95 12.60 -2.03
C ILE A 185 9.92 14.12 -2.20
N ARG A 186 10.41 14.88 -1.21
CA ARG A 186 10.43 16.36 -1.23
C ARG A 186 11.31 16.92 -2.35
N GLU A 187 12.45 16.26 -2.60
CA GLU A 187 13.46 16.71 -3.55
C GLU A 187 13.28 16.12 -4.96
N SER A 188 12.17 15.44 -5.23
CA SER A 188 11.90 14.78 -6.52
C SER A 188 12.95 13.73 -6.92
N LYS A 189 13.55 13.06 -5.92
CA LYS A 189 14.56 12.01 -6.09
C LYS A 189 13.97 10.60 -5.86
N THR A 190 12.72 10.39 -6.24
CA THR A 190 11.98 9.14 -6.03
C THR A 190 12.67 7.93 -6.68
N HIS A 191 13.41 8.14 -7.78
CA HIS A 191 14.21 7.11 -8.46
C HIS A 191 15.32 6.48 -7.58
N GLN A 192 15.65 7.08 -6.44
CA GLN A 192 16.64 6.53 -5.50
C GLN A 192 16.00 5.69 -4.37
N ILE A 193 14.68 5.61 -4.30
CA ILE A 193 13.95 4.93 -3.21
C ILE A 193 14.33 3.46 -3.13
N ASP A 194 14.44 2.75 -4.25
CA ASP A 194 14.79 1.32 -4.29
C ASP A 194 16.16 1.04 -3.65
N THR A 195 17.12 1.97 -3.81
CA THR A 195 18.42 1.86 -3.15
C THR A 195 18.28 1.94 -1.62
N VAL A 196 17.42 2.84 -1.12
CA VAL A 196 17.17 2.96 0.32
C VAL A 196 16.44 1.75 0.86
N ILE A 197 15.43 1.24 0.13
CA ILE A 197 14.72 0.01 0.51
C ILE A 197 15.71 -1.14 0.64
N THR A 198 16.59 -1.33 -0.36
CA THR A 198 17.60 -2.39 -0.38
C THR A 198 18.59 -2.27 0.79
N ALA A 199 19.03 -1.05 1.12
CA ALA A 199 19.95 -0.80 2.21
C ALA A 199 19.31 -0.90 3.61
N SER A 200 17.99 -0.96 3.70
CA SER A 200 17.22 -0.91 4.96
C SER A 200 16.56 -2.25 5.31
N GLY A 201 17.12 -3.38 4.88
CA GLY A 201 16.58 -4.72 5.13
C GLY A 201 16.37 -5.04 6.62
N GLU A 202 17.26 -4.58 7.50
CA GLU A 202 17.15 -4.77 8.96
C GLU A 202 15.91 -4.08 9.56
N SER A 203 15.35 -3.07 8.89
CA SER A 203 14.12 -2.39 9.31
C SER A 203 12.85 -3.03 8.74
N GLY A 204 12.95 -4.21 8.11
CA GLY A 204 11.85 -4.93 7.49
C GLY A 204 11.40 -4.33 6.16
N MET A 205 12.24 -3.57 5.48
CA MET A 205 12.03 -3.13 4.10
C MET A 205 12.69 -4.11 3.13
N PHE A 206 12.02 -4.37 2.01
CA PHE A 206 12.58 -5.19 0.93
C PHE A 206 11.93 -4.86 -0.41
N THR A 207 12.69 -5.01 -1.48
CA THR A 207 12.21 -4.80 -2.85
C THR A 207 11.48 -6.03 -3.36
N MET A 208 10.60 -5.87 -4.37
CA MET A 208 9.94 -6.97 -5.07
C MET A 208 10.98 -7.97 -5.59
N ASP A 209 12.06 -7.49 -6.20
CA ASP A 209 13.13 -8.33 -6.77
C ASP A 209 13.82 -9.20 -5.71
N SER A 210 14.07 -8.65 -4.51
CA SER A 210 14.69 -9.43 -3.42
C SER A 210 13.73 -10.49 -2.88
N TYR A 211 12.44 -10.20 -2.79
CA TYR A 211 11.42 -11.16 -2.36
C TYR A 211 11.27 -12.29 -3.38
N LEU A 212 11.16 -11.96 -4.66
CA LEU A 212 11.06 -12.94 -5.74
C LEU A 212 12.31 -13.82 -5.82
N MET A 213 13.52 -13.25 -5.65
CA MET A 213 14.76 -14.01 -5.59
C MET A 213 14.77 -15.00 -4.41
N HIS A 214 14.25 -14.59 -3.25
CA HIS A 214 14.10 -15.49 -2.11
C HIS A 214 13.13 -16.65 -2.41
N MET A 215 11.98 -16.37 -3.03
CA MET A 215 11.03 -17.41 -3.46
C MET A 215 11.68 -18.39 -4.46
N TYR A 216 12.46 -17.89 -5.41
CA TYR A 216 13.14 -18.70 -6.40
C TYR A 216 14.22 -19.60 -5.76
N ARG A 217 15.07 -19.06 -4.88
CA ARG A 217 16.11 -19.83 -4.18
C ARG A 217 15.52 -20.92 -3.27
N ASN A 218 14.31 -20.71 -2.77
CA ASN A 218 13.57 -21.72 -2.00
C ASN A 218 12.79 -22.70 -2.87
N GLY A 219 12.93 -22.67 -4.21
CA GLY A 219 12.24 -23.57 -5.12
C GLY A 219 10.71 -23.37 -5.17
N GLN A 220 10.23 -22.22 -4.73
CA GLN A 220 8.78 -21.93 -4.71
C GLN A 220 8.27 -21.48 -6.07
N ILE A 221 9.08 -20.77 -6.85
CA ILE A 221 8.74 -20.26 -8.18
C ILE A 221 9.81 -20.63 -9.20
N SER A 222 9.42 -20.74 -10.48
CA SER A 222 10.33 -20.98 -11.59
C SER A 222 11.18 -19.74 -11.91
N LYS A 223 12.28 -19.96 -12.64
CA LYS A 223 13.06 -18.86 -13.21
C LYS A 223 12.21 -17.96 -14.13
N SER A 224 11.29 -18.54 -14.87
CA SER A 224 10.38 -17.82 -15.77
C SER A 224 9.49 -16.86 -14.99
N GLU A 225 8.88 -17.31 -13.88
CA GLU A 225 8.02 -16.47 -13.05
C GLU A 225 8.83 -15.38 -12.32
N LEU A 226 10.05 -15.69 -11.85
CA LEU A 226 10.95 -14.68 -11.29
C LEU A 226 11.17 -13.52 -12.28
N ILE A 227 11.59 -13.85 -13.51
CA ILE A 227 11.95 -12.84 -14.52
C ILE A 227 10.71 -12.05 -14.98
N LYS A 228 9.58 -12.73 -15.16
CA LYS A 228 8.31 -12.12 -15.59
C LYS A 228 7.77 -11.07 -14.62
N HIS A 229 7.98 -11.30 -13.32
CA HIS A 229 7.42 -10.47 -12.26
C HIS A 229 8.44 -9.50 -11.63
N ALA A 230 9.71 -9.61 -11.97
CA ALA A 230 10.77 -8.74 -11.48
C ALA A 230 10.63 -7.30 -11.99
N SER A 231 10.97 -6.33 -11.14
CA SER A 231 11.07 -4.92 -11.52
C SER A 231 12.29 -4.67 -12.41
N HIS A 232 13.39 -5.41 -12.20
CA HIS A 232 14.65 -5.32 -12.97
C HIS A 232 15.09 -6.70 -13.49
N PRO A 233 14.44 -7.22 -14.55
CA PRO A 233 14.69 -8.58 -15.07
C PRO A 233 16.15 -8.85 -15.42
N ASP A 234 16.84 -7.87 -16.05
CA ASP A 234 18.23 -8.00 -16.46
C ASP A 234 19.19 -8.19 -15.28
N ILE A 235 18.91 -7.50 -14.16
CA ILE A 235 19.69 -7.65 -12.93
C ILE A 235 19.45 -9.04 -12.33
N MET A 236 18.22 -9.51 -12.35
CA MET A 236 17.87 -10.83 -11.84
C MET A 236 18.54 -11.95 -12.66
N LEU A 237 18.56 -11.82 -13.99
CA LEU A 237 19.25 -12.77 -14.87
C LEU A 237 20.76 -12.89 -14.55
N ARG A 238 21.43 -11.77 -14.31
CA ARG A 238 22.85 -11.77 -13.94
C ARG A 238 23.07 -12.48 -12.60
N LYS A 239 22.29 -12.13 -11.58
CA LYS A 239 22.40 -12.76 -10.24
C LYS A 239 22.17 -14.29 -10.28
N ILE A 240 21.23 -14.77 -11.10
CA ILE A 240 21.04 -16.23 -11.27
C ILE A 240 22.25 -16.88 -11.97
N GLY A 241 22.90 -16.17 -12.90
CA GLY A 241 24.09 -16.66 -13.60
C GLY A 241 25.35 -16.75 -12.72
N GLU A 242 25.45 -15.90 -11.70
CA GLU A 242 26.55 -15.87 -10.73
C GLU A 242 26.38 -16.90 -9.62
N ASP A 243 25.16 -17.38 -9.35
CA ASP A 243 24.87 -18.43 -8.34
C ASP A 243 25.15 -19.87 -8.87
N LYS A 244 25.77 -20.04 -10.06
CA LYS A 244 26.24 -21.31 -10.63
C LYS A 244 27.76 -21.47 -10.50
#